data_2310bdec33eb73ab9879576922e0196f
#
_entry.id   2310bdec33eb73ab9879576922e0196f
#
_cell.length_a   1.000
_cell.length_b   1.000
_cell.length_c   1.000
_cell.angle_alpha   90.00
_cell.angle_beta   90.00
_cell.angle_gamma   90.00
#
_symmetry.space_group_name_H-M   'P 1'
#
loop_
_entity.id
_entity.type
_entity.pdbx_description
1 polymer ?
#
loop_
_entity_poly.entity_id
_entity_poly.type
_entity_poly.pdbx_seq_one_letter_code
_entity_poly.pdbx_strand_id
1 'polypeptide(L)'
;MFWLGSSRNDLKAFPRDARRVAGFQLRRVQQGLEPNDWKPMPPVGPGVREIRIHTGLAHRVFYFAKFTEGVYVLHAFEKRTRKTPKRDLELARDRFRALVLKRRTDNSTGR
;
A
#
# COMPACT_ATOMS: atom_id res chain seq x y z
N MET A 1 11.91 1.08 1.71
CA MET A 1 10.58 0.53 1.36
C MET A 1 10.40 -0.81 2.02
N PHE A 2 9.27 -1.01 2.67
CA PHE A 2 8.95 -2.25 3.37
C PHE A 2 7.71 -2.88 2.76
N TRP A 3 7.80 -4.16 2.43
CA TRP A 3 6.72 -4.90 1.77
C TRP A 3 6.08 -5.85 2.77
N LEU A 4 4.77 -5.72 3.01
CA LEU A 4 4.05 -6.57 3.94
C LEU A 4 3.38 -7.74 3.22
N GLY A 5 3.47 -8.92 3.82
CA GLY A 5 2.89 -10.13 3.25
C GLY A 5 3.36 -10.36 1.82
N SER A 6 2.43 -10.68 0.93
CA SER A 6 2.71 -10.96 -0.47
C SER A 6 2.75 -9.72 -1.36
N SER A 7 2.70 -8.51 -0.79
CA SER A 7 2.49 -7.27 -1.56
C SER A 7 3.54 -7.06 -2.66
N ARG A 8 4.81 -7.40 -2.40
CA ARG A 8 5.86 -7.25 -3.40
C ARG A 8 5.64 -8.18 -4.59
N ASN A 9 5.37 -9.45 -4.31
CA ASN A 9 5.12 -10.43 -5.37
C ASN A 9 3.84 -10.09 -6.14
N ASP A 10 2.82 -9.61 -5.44
CA ASP A 10 1.57 -9.22 -6.08
C ASP A 10 1.77 -8.04 -7.03
N LEU A 11 2.56 -7.05 -6.62
CA LEU A 11 2.89 -5.92 -7.50
C LEU A 11 3.73 -6.36 -8.68
N LYS A 12 4.69 -7.25 -8.48
CA LYS A 12 5.52 -7.78 -9.55
C LYS A 12 4.69 -8.55 -10.59
N ALA A 13 3.55 -9.09 -10.18
CA ALA A 13 2.65 -9.81 -11.08
C ALA A 13 1.76 -8.89 -11.93
N PHE A 14 1.79 -7.59 -11.70
CA PHE A 14 1.07 -6.63 -12.53
C PHE A 14 1.60 -6.69 -13.98
N PRO A 15 0.76 -6.39 -14.98
CA PRO A 15 1.25 -6.17 -16.33
C PRO A 15 2.37 -5.13 -16.33
N ARG A 16 3.26 -5.22 -17.31
CA ARG A 16 4.48 -4.41 -17.36
C ARG A 16 4.22 -2.91 -17.16
N ASP A 17 3.22 -2.36 -17.86
CA ASP A 17 2.93 -0.93 -17.77
C ASP A 17 2.43 -0.55 -16.38
N ALA A 18 1.52 -1.34 -15.81
CA ALA A 18 1.01 -1.08 -14.47
C ALA A 18 2.12 -1.19 -13.42
N ARG A 19 3.00 -2.17 -13.56
CA ARG A 19 4.13 -2.36 -12.66
C ARG A 19 5.09 -1.16 -12.71
N ARG A 20 5.35 -0.66 -13.91
CA ARG A 20 6.21 0.51 -14.10
C ARG A 20 5.63 1.75 -13.42
N VAL A 21 4.33 2.00 -13.64
CA VAL A 21 3.65 3.13 -13.03
C VAL A 21 3.65 3.00 -11.51
N ALA A 22 3.33 1.80 -10.99
CA ALA A 22 3.34 1.56 -9.55
C ALA A 22 4.71 1.86 -8.93
N GLY A 23 5.77 1.38 -9.55
CA GLY A 23 7.13 1.63 -9.08
C GLY A 23 7.49 3.10 -9.08
N PHE A 24 7.12 3.81 -10.15
CA PHE A 24 7.35 5.26 -10.24
C PHE A 24 6.63 6.01 -9.10
N GLN A 25 5.36 5.69 -8.88
CA GLN A 25 4.58 6.37 -7.85
C GLN A 25 5.10 6.07 -6.45
N LEU A 26 5.50 4.84 -6.18
CA LEU A 26 6.08 4.49 -4.88
C LEU A 26 7.42 5.20 -4.65
N ARG A 27 8.20 5.38 -5.71
CA ARG A 27 9.45 6.14 -5.60
C ARG A 27 9.18 7.60 -5.22
N ARG A 28 8.14 8.20 -5.80
CA ARG A 28 7.72 9.55 -5.42
C ARG A 28 7.41 9.62 -3.92
N VAL A 29 6.67 8.64 -3.40
CA VAL A 29 6.35 8.57 -1.98
C VAL A 29 7.62 8.48 -1.13
N GLN A 30 8.58 7.67 -1.55
CA GLN A 30 9.86 7.55 -0.85
C GLN A 30 10.63 8.88 -0.80
N GLN A 31 10.43 9.73 -1.80
CA GLN A 31 11.07 11.05 -1.87
C GLN A 31 10.28 12.12 -1.10
N GLY A 32 9.23 11.74 -0.39
CA GLY A 32 8.40 12.69 0.34
C GLY A 32 7.36 13.39 -0.51
N LEU A 33 7.15 12.95 -1.75
CA LEU A 33 6.17 13.53 -2.66
C LEU A 33 4.89 12.71 -2.63
N GLU A 34 3.79 13.31 -3.07
CA GLU A 34 2.52 12.59 -3.19
C GLU A 34 2.46 11.86 -4.54
N PRO A 35 1.79 10.70 -4.60
CA PRO A 35 1.51 10.07 -5.89
C PRO A 35 0.65 10.97 -6.77
N ASN A 36 0.68 10.74 -8.08
CA ASN A 36 -0.10 11.57 -9.01
C ASN A 36 -1.61 11.35 -8.86
N ASP A 37 -2.04 10.12 -8.59
CA ASP A 37 -3.46 9.79 -8.42
C ASP A 37 -3.62 8.91 -7.18
N TRP A 38 -4.14 9.49 -6.10
CA TRP A 38 -4.28 8.81 -4.84
C TRP A 38 -5.49 9.31 -4.08
N LYS A 39 -5.90 8.53 -3.09
CA LYS A 39 -6.92 8.96 -2.13
C LYS A 39 -6.67 8.33 -0.77
N PRO A 40 -7.18 8.95 0.32
CA PRO A 40 -7.16 8.30 1.63
C PRO A 40 -7.97 7.01 1.61
N MET A 41 -7.58 6.06 2.45
CA MET A 41 -8.25 4.76 2.56
C MET A 41 -8.61 4.46 4.02
N PRO A 42 -9.54 5.23 4.63
CA PRO A 42 -9.93 5.05 6.04
C PRO A 42 -10.41 3.64 6.38
N PRO A 43 -11.10 2.92 5.47
CA PRO A 43 -11.53 1.55 5.79
C PRO A 43 -10.39 0.60 6.10
N VAL A 44 -9.17 0.86 5.61
CA VAL A 44 -7.99 0.06 5.93
C VAL A 44 -7.36 0.53 7.23
N GLY A 45 -7.22 1.83 7.40
CA GLY A 45 -6.68 2.41 8.63
C GLY A 45 -6.36 3.88 8.49
N PRO A 46 -6.21 4.60 9.61
CA PRO A 46 -5.89 6.02 9.58
C PRO A 46 -4.51 6.25 8.96
N GLY A 47 -4.43 7.16 8.02
CA GLY A 47 -3.18 7.49 7.32
C GLY A 47 -2.86 6.57 6.16
N VAL A 48 -3.61 5.50 5.95
CA VAL A 48 -3.43 4.62 4.79
C VAL A 48 -3.94 5.32 3.54
N ARG A 49 -3.19 5.20 2.45
CA ARG A 49 -3.53 5.80 1.16
C ARG A 49 -3.56 4.75 0.06
N GLU A 50 -4.35 5.04 -0.97
CA GLU A 50 -4.47 4.20 -2.15
C GLU A 50 -3.87 4.91 -3.35
N ILE A 51 -2.91 4.29 -4.02
CA ILE A 51 -2.44 4.74 -5.32
C ILE A 51 -3.32 4.10 -6.38
N ARG A 52 -3.82 4.91 -7.32
CA ARG A 52 -4.65 4.46 -8.43
C ARG A 52 -3.82 4.40 -9.70
N ILE A 53 -3.88 3.27 -10.38
CA ILE A 53 -3.11 3.02 -11.59
C ILE A 53 -4.07 2.63 -12.72
N HIS A 54 -4.00 3.39 -13.82
CA HIS A 54 -4.89 3.21 -14.96
C HIS A 54 -4.04 3.02 -16.23
N THR A 55 -3.78 1.76 -16.60
CA THR A 55 -2.99 1.44 -17.80
C THR A 55 -3.74 0.47 -18.70
N GLY A 56 -5.05 0.68 -18.85
CA GLY A 56 -5.96 -0.25 -19.50
C GLY A 56 -6.81 -0.93 -18.45
N LEU A 57 -6.21 -1.81 -17.66
CA LEU A 57 -6.86 -2.35 -16.46
C LEU A 57 -6.58 -1.45 -15.28
N ALA A 58 -7.44 -1.53 -14.28
CA ALA A 58 -7.29 -0.72 -13.06
C ALA A 58 -6.52 -1.52 -12.01
N HIS A 59 -5.48 -0.91 -11.46
CA HIS A 59 -4.70 -1.51 -10.37
C HIS A 59 -4.64 -0.55 -9.20
N ARG A 60 -4.47 -1.10 -8.00
CA ARG A 60 -4.41 -0.33 -6.76
C ARG A 60 -3.25 -0.78 -5.90
N VAL A 61 -2.63 0.18 -5.20
CA VAL A 61 -1.60 -0.11 -4.21
C VAL A 61 -1.98 0.63 -2.93
N PHE A 62 -2.12 -0.09 -1.83
CA PHE A 62 -2.35 0.51 -0.51
C PHE A 62 -1.01 0.66 0.19
N TYR A 63 -0.74 1.84 0.72
CA TYR A 63 0.52 2.11 1.40
C TYR A 63 0.32 3.01 2.62
N PHE A 64 1.32 3.01 3.49
CA PHE A 64 1.36 3.85 4.68
C PHE A 64 2.77 4.44 4.82
N ALA A 65 2.86 5.75 4.97
CA ALA A 65 4.15 6.46 4.96
C ALA A 65 4.28 7.46 6.12
N LYS A 66 3.56 7.23 7.22
CA LYS A 66 3.58 8.15 8.37
C LYS A 66 4.67 7.84 9.38
N PHE A 67 5.31 6.66 9.30
CA PHE A 67 6.42 6.32 10.17
C PHE A 67 7.73 6.86 9.60
N THR A 68 8.62 7.29 10.49
CA THR A 68 9.89 7.92 10.09
C THR A 68 10.83 6.98 9.34
N GLU A 69 10.70 5.67 9.56
CA GLU A 69 11.59 4.69 8.94
C GLU A 69 11.33 4.49 7.45
N GLY A 70 10.16 4.86 6.94
CA GLY A 70 9.93 4.80 5.51
C GLY A 70 8.51 4.44 5.10
N VAL A 71 8.38 3.87 3.91
CA VAL A 71 7.11 3.55 3.26
C VAL A 71 6.81 2.07 3.42
N TYR A 72 5.60 1.75 3.88
CA TYR A 72 5.10 0.38 4.00
C TYR A 72 4.06 0.12 2.93
N VAL A 73 4.29 -0.88 2.10
CA VAL A 73 3.30 -1.31 1.10
C VAL A 73 2.47 -2.43 1.72
N LEU A 74 1.17 -2.18 1.86
CA LEU A 74 0.26 -3.10 2.53
C LEU A 74 -0.32 -4.13 1.58
N HIS A 75 -0.70 -3.72 0.37
CA HIS A 75 -1.40 -4.60 -0.56
C HIS A 75 -1.34 -4.03 -1.97
N ALA A 76 -1.31 -4.90 -2.96
CA ALA A 76 -1.32 -4.52 -4.37
C ALA A 76 -2.23 -5.50 -5.12
N PHE A 77 -3.16 -4.99 -5.94
CA PHE A 77 -4.14 -5.85 -6.59
C PHE A 77 -4.74 -5.20 -7.84
N GLU A 78 -5.31 -6.03 -8.71
CA GLU A 78 -6.09 -5.57 -9.85
C GLU A 78 -7.53 -5.36 -9.39
N LYS A 79 -8.08 -4.18 -9.65
CA LYS A 79 -9.46 -3.85 -9.27
C LYS A 79 -10.38 -4.07 -10.46
N ARG A 80 -11.20 -5.10 -10.38
CA ARG A 80 -12.12 -5.50 -11.45
C ARG A 80 -13.54 -5.04 -11.22
N THR A 81 -13.85 -4.52 -10.03
CA THR A 81 -15.21 -4.13 -9.63
C THR A 81 -15.24 -2.66 -9.26
N ARG A 82 -16.45 -2.07 -9.25
CA ARG A 82 -16.61 -0.66 -8.90
C ARG A 82 -16.14 -0.38 -7.47
N LYS A 83 -16.51 -1.24 -6.53
CA LYS A 83 -16.08 -1.12 -5.14
C LYS A 83 -14.86 -1.99 -4.91
N THR A 84 -13.99 -1.56 -4.00
CA THR A 84 -12.88 -2.40 -3.58
C THR A 84 -13.43 -3.67 -2.92
N PRO A 85 -13.02 -4.86 -3.38
CA PRO A 85 -13.54 -6.09 -2.79
C PRO A 85 -13.24 -6.18 -1.30
N LYS A 86 -14.18 -6.73 -0.56
CA LYS A 86 -14.07 -6.89 0.89
C LYS A 86 -12.80 -7.65 1.27
N ARG A 87 -12.46 -8.68 0.49
CA ARG A 87 -11.26 -9.48 0.72
C ARG A 87 -9.99 -8.63 0.70
N ASP A 88 -9.89 -7.72 -0.26
CA ASP A 88 -8.72 -6.85 -0.38
C ASP A 88 -8.66 -5.85 0.76
N LEU A 89 -9.79 -5.30 1.19
CA LEU A 89 -9.86 -4.41 2.33
C LEU A 89 -9.47 -5.12 3.62
N GLU A 90 -9.98 -6.31 3.86
CA GLU A 90 -9.70 -7.06 5.08
C GLU A 90 -8.23 -7.47 5.15
N LEU A 91 -7.67 -7.94 4.04
CA LEU A 91 -6.26 -8.31 3.99
C LEU A 91 -5.36 -7.13 4.31
N ALA A 92 -5.62 -5.99 3.69
CA ALA A 92 -4.84 -4.78 3.94
C ALA A 92 -5.01 -4.30 5.37
N ARG A 93 -6.24 -4.35 5.90
CA ARG A 93 -6.54 -3.97 7.28
C ARG A 93 -5.77 -4.83 8.27
N ASP A 94 -5.76 -6.14 8.05
CA ASP A 94 -5.05 -7.07 8.94
C ASP A 94 -3.55 -6.78 8.92
N ARG A 95 -2.99 -6.52 7.76
CA ARG A 95 -1.56 -6.18 7.63
C ARG A 95 -1.23 -4.88 8.32
N PHE A 96 -2.08 -3.86 8.15
CA PHE A 96 -1.87 -2.58 8.81
C PHE A 96 -1.95 -2.72 10.33
N ARG A 97 -2.95 -3.46 10.82
CA ARG A 97 -3.13 -3.70 12.25
C ARG A 97 -1.91 -4.41 12.83
N ALA A 98 -1.42 -5.44 12.15
CA ALA A 98 -0.23 -6.17 12.58
C ALA A 98 1.01 -5.26 12.61
N LEU A 99 1.15 -4.39 11.63
CA LEU A 99 2.26 -3.42 11.59
C LEU A 99 2.22 -2.48 12.79
N VAL A 100 1.06 -1.90 13.07
CA VAL A 100 0.91 -0.97 14.19
C VAL A 100 1.19 -1.66 15.51
N LEU A 101 0.67 -2.88 15.68
CA LEU A 101 0.86 -3.64 16.90
C LEU A 101 2.34 -3.99 17.11
N LYS A 102 3.01 -4.47 16.06
CA LYS A 102 4.42 -4.80 16.13
C LYS A 102 5.26 -3.58 16.48
N ARG A 103 4.96 -2.43 15.87
CA ARG A 103 5.69 -1.21 16.14
C ARG A 103 5.53 -0.74 17.58
N ARG A 104 4.34 -0.89 18.16
CA ARG A 104 4.10 -0.58 19.58
C ARG A 104 4.93 -1.50 20.49
N THR A 105 4.94 -2.79 20.17
CA THR A 105 5.69 -3.78 20.94
C THR A 105 7.20 -3.49 20.87
N ASP A 106 7.72 -3.22 19.67
CA ASP A 106 9.13 -2.90 19.47
C ASP A 106 9.52 -1.62 20.25
N ASN A 107 8.67 -0.59 20.21
CA ASN A 107 8.91 0.65 20.94
C ASN A 107 8.87 0.44 22.46
N SER A 108 8.01 -0.45 22.94
CA SER A 108 7.90 -0.75 24.38
C SER A 108 9.12 -1.52 24.88
N THR A 109 9.70 -2.38 24.06
CA THR A 109 10.85 -3.21 24.43
C THR A 109 12.20 -2.60 24.06
N GLY A 110 12.20 -1.55 23.27
CA GLY A 110 13.41 -0.90 22.74
C GLY A 110 14.07 0.06 23.70
N ARG A 111 13.83 -0.08 24.98
CA ARG A 111 14.43 0.79 25.99
C ARG A 111 15.55 0.06 26.70
#